data_0a4e3a3c633911710dd086821682e652
#
_entry.id   0a4e3a3c633911710dd086821682e652
#
_cell.length_a   1.000
_cell.length_b   1.000
_cell.length_c   1.000
_cell.angle_alpha   90.00
_cell.angle_beta   90.00
_cell.angle_gamma   90.00
#
_symmetry.space_group_name_H-M   'P 1'
#
loop_
_entity.id
_entity.type
_entity.pdbx_description
1 polymer ?
#
loop_
_entity_poly.entity_id
_entity_poly.type
_entity_poly.pdbx_seq_one_letter_code
_entity_poly.pdbx_strand_id
1 'polypeptide(L)'
;MSQQKNATMNADGTIRGLKKKHVQMIAIGGTIGTGLFLGAGNSIAKTGPSILIVYAVLGAFFFMMMRGIGEMLYADPSQHTFVSFISKYVGAGAGYFAGWSYWIGLLFVAMAELTAVSTYVKFWFPSWKTWIIQILFLFVLTMINLIAVRVFGETEYWFAMIKIIAIVAMIVTGLILIFTGFKAPASGGHTVASFSNVFSNFSLFPNGASVFFAAFPMVFFAFQGMEFVGITTAETENPREVLPKAINTIIIRILIFYLGAMIIIMSIINWHVIAKTPESSPFVMVFQLAGFKAAATIINFVVLTSVASALNSAIYSAGRHFYQLAEESDSKFMINFREISSNGVPAKAIIFTAILVLISPVINSIPQITSAFGLITSISSNMYIIVYAMTMYAHRKFRESTNFMPDGFLMPGYKWTSPLTLLFFVSIYASLFFQADSRVAAIGAILFTIVFGYLSHRKFSTKNAVTV
;
A
#
# COMPACT_ATOMS: atom_id res chain seq x y z
N MET A 1 -15.72 36.42 3.93
CA MET A 1 -15.29 35.37 2.98
C MET A 1 -13.77 35.24 2.86
N SER A 2 -12.95 36.28 2.98
CA SER A 2 -11.47 36.21 2.88
C SER A 2 -10.78 35.53 4.06
N GLN A 3 -11.23 35.73 5.29
CA GLN A 3 -10.64 35.10 6.48
C GLN A 3 -10.87 33.58 6.57
N GLN A 4 -12.01 33.10 6.06
CA GLN A 4 -12.25 31.63 5.99
C GLN A 4 -11.40 30.92 4.93
N LYS A 5 -11.00 31.62 3.86
CA LYS A 5 -10.09 31.09 2.83
C LYS A 5 -8.67 30.92 3.37
N ASN A 6 -8.20 31.86 4.20
CA ASN A 6 -6.85 31.81 4.76
C ASN A 6 -6.68 30.75 5.87
N ALA A 7 -7.75 30.35 6.57
CA ALA A 7 -7.72 29.32 7.61
C ALA A 7 -7.62 27.87 7.05
N THR A 8 -7.87 27.69 5.76
CA THR A 8 -7.86 26.37 5.08
C THR A 8 -6.66 26.17 4.16
N MET A 9 -5.78 27.15 4.02
CA MET A 9 -4.62 27.11 3.13
C MET A 9 -3.32 27.05 3.95
N ASN A 10 -2.44 26.12 3.58
CA ASN A 10 -1.09 26.03 4.15
C ASN A 10 -0.20 27.16 3.61
N ALA A 11 0.97 27.36 4.23
CA ALA A 11 1.93 28.39 3.84
C ALA A 11 2.47 28.19 2.40
N ASP A 12 2.50 26.96 1.91
CA ASP A 12 2.93 26.57 0.56
C ASP A 12 1.84 26.66 -0.51
N GLY A 13 0.62 27.08 -0.14
CA GLY A 13 -0.52 27.21 -1.04
C GLY A 13 -1.36 25.93 -1.20
N THR A 14 -1.01 24.82 -0.55
CA THR A 14 -1.86 23.62 -0.50
C THR A 14 -3.10 23.86 0.37
N ILE A 15 -4.21 23.19 0.03
CA ILE A 15 -5.49 23.39 0.70
C ILE A 15 -5.77 22.26 1.70
N ARG A 16 -6.12 22.61 2.95
CA ARG A 16 -6.66 21.67 3.94
C ARG A 16 -8.13 21.36 3.64
N GLY A 17 -8.35 20.45 2.69
CA GLY A 17 -9.69 20.10 2.20
C GLY A 17 -10.19 18.72 2.67
N LEU A 18 -9.36 17.95 3.37
CA LEU A 18 -9.70 16.60 3.83
C LEU A 18 -10.34 16.61 5.21
N LYS A 19 -11.63 16.22 5.25
CA LYS A 19 -12.38 16.05 6.49
C LYS A 19 -12.04 14.71 7.15
N LYS A 20 -12.35 14.56 8.44
CA LYS A 20 -12.18 13.33 9.22
C LYS A 20 -12.69 12.09 8.49
N LYS A 21 -13.89 12.13 7.85
CA LYS A 21 -14.45 11.02 7.08
C LYS A 21 -13.54 10.58 5.91
N HIS A 22 -12.95 11.57 5.21
CA HIS A 22 -12.06 11.31 4.08
C HIS A 22 -10.78 10.60 4.55
N VAL A 23 -10.12 11.13 5.58
CA VAL A 23 -8.88 10.54 6.12
C VAL A 23 -9.09 9.12 6.64
N GLN A 24 -10.20 8.88 7.36
CA GLN A 24 -10.55 7.54 7.82
C GLN A 24 -10.77 6.56 6.67
N MET A 25 -11.43 7.00 5.59
CA MET A 25 -11.66 6.16 4.41
C MET A 25 -10.40 5.98 3.57
N ILE A 26 -9.56 7.00 3.41
CA ILE A 26 -8.23 6.88 2.78
C ILE A 26 -7.37 5.87 3.56
N ALA A 27 -7.39 5.94 4.90
CA ALA A 27 -6.70 4.99 5.76
C ALA A 27 -7.15 3.55 5.53
N ILE A 28 -8.44 3.32 5.29
CA ILE A 28 -9.01 1.99 5.04
C ILE A 28 -8.86 1.64 3.55
N GLY A 29 -9.20 2.56 2.68
CA GLY A 29 -9.30 2.34 1.26
C GLY A 29 -7.96 2.21 0.55
N GLY A 30 -6.97 3.01 0.96
CA GLY A 30 -5.65 3.03 0.32
C GLY A 30 -4.88 1.70 0.43
N THR A 31 -5.18 0.89 1.46
CA THR A 31 -4.51 -0.41 1.66
C THR A 31 -5.24 -1.60 1.05
N ILE A 32 -6.56 -1.50 0.85
CA ILE A 32 -7.36 -2.58 0.27
C ILE A 32 -7.32 -2.44 -1.26
N GLY A 33 -6.31 -3.02 -1.87
CA GLY A 33 -6.07 -3.02 -3.30
C GLY A 33 -5.74 -4.43 -3.82
N THR A 34 -4.93 -4.49 -4.87
CA THR A 34 -4.53 -5.75 -5.52
C THR A 34 -3.79 -6.70 -4.60
N GLY A 35 -3.03 -6.20 -3.63
CA GLY A 35 -2.31 -7.03 -2.67
C GLY A 35 -3.22 -7.98 -1.90
N LEU A 36 -4.41 -7.51 -1.49
CA LEU A 36 -5.40 -8.34 -0.84
C LEU A 36 -6.21 -9.17 -1.85
N PHE A 37 -6.74 -8.55 -2.90
CA PHE A 37 -7.69 -9.23 -3.80
C PHE A 37 -7.02 -10.20 -4.79
N LEU A 38 -5.84 -9.86 -5.30
CA LEU A 38 -5.10 -10.67 -6.26
C LEU A 38 -3.92 -11.40 -5.59
N GLY A 39 -3.14 -10.68 -4.79
CA GLY A 39 -1.97 -11.21 -4.10
C GLY A 39 -2.29 -12.33 -3.10
N ALA A 40 -3.52 -12.38 -2.57
CA ALA A 40 -3.94 -13.45 -1.67
C ALA A 40 -3.89 -14.83 -2.33
N GLY A 41 -4.27 -14.96 -3.61
CA GLY A 41 -4.20 -16.24 -4.33
C GLY A 41 -2.77 -16.77 -4.39
N ASN A 42 -1.82 -15.94 -4.79
CA ASN A 42 -0.40 -16.28 -4.82
C ASN A 42 0.16 -16.63 -3.43
N SER A 43 -0.25 -15.88 -2.41
CA SER A 43 0.22 -16.09 -1.04
C SER A 43 -0.36 -17.38 -0.45
N ILE A 44 -1.65 -17.65 -0.63
CA ILE A 44 -2.31 -18.91 -0.22
C ILE A 44 -1.67 -20.12 -0.93
N ALA A 45 -1.37 -20.00 -2.22
CA ALA A 45 -0.71 -21.07 -2.97
C ALA A 45 0.64 -21.49 -2.35
N LYS A 46 1.36 -20.54 -1.77
CA LYS A 46 2.67 -20.77 -1.11
C LYS A 46 2.54 -21.31 0.31
N THR A 47 1.60 -20.78 1.07
CA THR A 47 1.55 -20.97 2.53
C THR A 47 0.37 -21.82 3.01
N GLY A 48 -0.64 -22.07 2.15
CA GLY A 48 -1.87 -22.69 2.61
C GLY A 48 -2.49 -21.90 3.77
N PRO A 49 -3.09 -22.58 4.77
CA PRO A 49 -3.71 -21.92 5.94
C PRO A 49 -2.75 -21.12 6.81
N SER A 50 -1.44 -21.38 6.76
CA SER A 50 -0.46 -20.59 7.54
C SER A 50 -0.30 -19.14 7.07
N ILE A 51 -0.95 -18.75 5.96
CA ILE A 51 -1.11 -17.38 5.52
C ILE A 51 -1.69 -16.48 6.64
N LEU A 52 -2.53 -17.04 7.50
CA LEU A 52 -3.10 -16.33 8.64
C LEU A 52 -2.01 -15.83 9.59
N ILE A 53 -0.98 -16.64 9.83
CA ILE A 53 0.16 -16.25 10.66
C ILE A 53 0.96 -15.15 9.97
N VAL A 54 1.17 -15.25 8.65
CA VAL A 54 1.90 -14.23 7.89
C VAL A 54 1.18 -12.89 7.96
N TYR A 55 -0.15 -12.86 7.75
CA TYR A 55 -0.95 -11.62 7.88
C TYR A 55 -0.96 -11.08 9.31
N ALA A 56 -1.08 -11.95 10.33
CA ALA A 56 -1.09 -11.51 11.73
C ALA A 56 0.25 -10.89 12.13
N VAL A 57 1.36 -11.53 11.79
CA VAL A 57 2.71 -11.04 12.12
C VAL A 57 3.01 -9.73 11.38
N LEU A 58 2.82 -9.69 10.06
CA LEU A 58 3.00 -8.46 9.28
C LEU A 58 2.10 -7.34 9.78
N GLY A 59 0.83 -7.64 10.01
CA GLY A 59 -0.13 -6.67 10.51
C GLY A 59 0.26 -6.05 11.85
N ALA A 60 0.78 -6.84 12.78
CA ALA A 60 1.27 -6.36 14.07
C ALA A 60 2.45 -5.39 13.90
N PHE A 61 3.44 -5.72 13.05
CA PHE A 61 4.59 -4.86 12.82
C PHE A 61 4.25 -3.60 12.01
N PHE A 62 3.35 -3.70 11.02
CA PHE A 62 2.83 -2.52 10.33
C PHE A 62 2.06 -1.59 11.27
N PHE A 63 1.25 -2.14 12.19
CA PHE A 63 0.59 -1.33 13.20
C PHE A 63 1.60 -0.60 14.09
N MET A 64 2.66 -1.29 14.55
CA MET A 64 3.71 -0.65 15.35
C MET A 64 4.44 0.44 14.56
N MET A 65 4.76 0.20 13.29
CA MET A 65 5.33 1.21 12.41
C MET A 65 4.41 2.43 12.28
N MET A 66 3.11 2.22 12.06
CA MET A 66 2.14 3.31 11.97
C MET A 66 2.00 4.07 13.27
N ARG A 67 2.16 3.42 14.44
CA ARG A 67 2.24 4.10 15.74
C ARG A 67 3.47 5.00 15.82
N GLY A 68 4.63 4.55 15.33
CA GLY A 68 5.86 5.37 15.29
C GLY A 68 5.75 6.56 14.34
N ILE A 69 5.22 6.34 13.12
CA ILE A 69 4.94 7.43 12.16
C ILE A 69 3.94 8.41 12.76
N GLY A 70 2.85 7.91 13.34
CA GLY A 70 1.81 8.73 13.94
C GLY A 70 2.29 9.56 15.14
N GLU A 71 3.24 9.04 15.90
CA GLU A 71 3.87 9.77 17.01
C GLU A 71 4.66 10.98 16.50
N MET A 72 5.45 10.82 15.45
CA MET A 72 6.21 11.91 14.82
C MET A 72 5.28 12.94 14.17
N LEU A 73 4.26 12.49 13.44
CA LEU A 73 3.26 13.37 12.80
C LEU A 73 2.34 14.08 13.81
N TYR A 74 2.08 13.48 14.97
CA TYR A 74 1.34 14.13 16.04
C TYR A 74 2.12 15.30 16.63
N ALA A 75 3.43 15.12 16.80
CA ALA A 75 4.32 16.19 17.26
C ALA A 75 4.45 17.31 16.21
N ASP A 76 4.61 16.95 14.95
CA ASP A 76 4.77 17.89 13.83
C ASP A 76 3.85 17.57 12.65
N PRO A 77 2.57 17.98 12.70
CA PRO A 77 1.58 17.68 11.66
C PRO A 77 1.70 18.56 10.40
N SER A 78 2.68 19.44 10.34
CA SER A 78 2.95 20.27 9.15
C SER A 78 3.67 19.53 8.02
N GLN A 79 4.24 18.36 8.33
CA GLN A 79 4.98 17.58 7.35
C GLN A 79 4.04 16.94 6.30
N HIS A 80 4.36 17.14 5.02
CA HIS A 80 3.60 16.57 3.89
C HIS A 80 3.87 15.07 3.68
N THR A 81 4.91 14.54 4.30
CA THR A 81 5.24 13.11 4.26
C THR A 81 5.99 12.70 5.51
N PHE A 82 5.80 11.47 5.94
CA PHE A 82 6.55 10.89 7.06
C PHE A 82 8.04 10.74 6.74
N VAL A 83 8.42 10.73 5.46
CA VAL A 83 9.82 10.60 5.02
C VAL A 83 10.65 11.84 5.41
N SER A 84 10.02 13.00 5.55
CA SER A 84 10.71 14.24 6.02
C SER A 84 11.36 14.07 7.38
N PHE A 85 10.82 13.19 8.23
CA PHE A 85 11.43 12.90 9.53
C PHE A 85 12.77 12.17 9.41
N ILE A 86 13.01 11.43 8.31
CA ILE A 86 14.33 10.83 8.06
C ILE A 86 15.36 11.95 7.80
N SER A 87 14.99 12.96 6.99
CA SER A 87 15.86 14.14 6.79
C SER A 87 16.14 14.86 8.10
N LYS A 88 15.11 15.08 8.92
CA LYS A 88 15.17 15.85 10.17
C LYS A 88 15.98 15.16 11.26
N TYR A 89 15.89 13.83 11.42
CA TYR A 89 16.47 13.11 12.56
C TYR A 89 17.65 12.20 12.20
N VAL A 90 17.82 11.83 10.94
CA VAL A 90 18.96 11.00 10.49
C VAL A 90 19.96 11.83 9.69
N GLY A 91 19.46 12.78 8.89
CA GLY A 91 20.27 13.72 8.13
C GLY A 91 19.80 13.88 6.69
N ALA A 92 20.17 15.02 6.08
CA ALA A 92 19.67 15.43 4.76
C ALA A 92 19.99 14.42 3.64
N GLY A 93 21.18 13.79 3.65
CA GLY A 93 21.53 12.76 2.68
C GLY A 93 20.66 11.51 2.79
N ALA A 94 20.37 11.08 4.03
CA ALA A 94 19.47 9.95 4.29
C ALA A 94 18.04 10.27 3.88
N GLY A 95 17.55 11.48 4.18
CA GLY A 95 16.24 11.96 3.76
C GLY A 95 16.09 12.02 2.23
N TYR A 96 17.10 12.53 1.54
CA TYR A 96 17.12 12.58 0.07
C TYR A 96 17.08 11.18 -0.54
N PHE A 97 17.90 10.25 -0.03
CA PHE A 97 17.85 8.85 -0.47
C PHE A 97 16.48 8.20 -0.22
N ALA A 98 15.95 8.35 1.00
CA ALA A 98 14.66 7.78 1.38
C ALA A 98 13.50 8.38 0.58
N GLY A 99 13.52 9.69 0.32
CA GLY A 99 12.52 10.39 -0.47
C GLY A 99 12.42 9.82 -1.90
N TRP A 100 13.53 9.70 -2.59
CA TRP A 100 13.55 9.11 -3.93
C TRP A 100 13.17 7.63 -3.93
N SER A 101 13.67 6.86 -2.94
CA SER A 101 13.31 5.44 -2.80
C SER A 101 11.81 5.27 -2.59
N TYR A 102 11.19 6.08 -1.74
CA TYR A 102 9.76 6.05 -1.48
C TYR A 102 8.94 6.42 -2.74
N TRP A 103 9.36 7.47 -3.46
CA TRP A 103 8.69 7.86 -4.70
C TRP A 103 8.77 6.78 -5.77
N ILE A 104 9.94 6.14 -5.96
CA ILE A 104 10.08 4.99 -6.86
C ILE A 104 9.13 3.86 -6.40
N GLY A 105 9.07 3.57 -5.11
CA GLY A 105 8.14 2.59 -4.56
C GLY A 105 6.69 2.91 -4.89
N LEU A 106 6.25 4.16 -4.73
CA LEU A 106 4.91 4.64 -5.09
C LEU A 106 4.60 4.50 -6.58
N LEU A 107 5.57 4.78 -7.47
CA LEU A 107 5.41 4.54 -8.91
C LEU A 107 5.12 3.07 -9.20
N PHE A 108 5.88 2.16 -8.58
CA PHE A 108 5.67 0.73 -8.77
C PHE A 108 4.38 0.22 -8.13
N VAL A 109 3.88 0.82 -7.03
CA VAL A 109 2.53 0.57 -6.52
C VAL A 109 1.50 0.95 -7.58
N ALA A 110 1.57 2.16 -8.13
CA ALA A 110 0.64 2.61 -9.16
C ALA A 110 0.70 1.71 -10.42
N MET A 111 1.89 1.26 -10.83
CA MET A 111 2.06 0.31 -11.94
C MET A 111 1.43 -1.06 -11.64
N ALA A 112 1.55 -1.57 -10.40
CA ALA A 112 0.94 -2.83 -9.99
C ALA A 112 -0.58 -2.76 -10.03
N GLU A 113 -1.15 -1.70 -9.43
CA GLU A 113 -2.60 -1.46 -9.45
C GLU A 113 -3.12 -1.30 -10.89
N LEU A 114 -2.39 -0.56 -11.74
CA LEU A 114 -2.74 -0.38 -13.16
C LEU A 114 -2.71 -1.70 -13.94
N THR A 115 -1.73 -2.57 -13.63
CA THR A 115 -1.64 -3.92 -14.22
C THR A 115 -2.87 -4.73 -13.86
N ALA A 116 -3.27 -4.73 -12.59
CA ALA A 116 -4.41 -5.49 -12.11
C ALA A 116 -5.76 -4.96 -12.64
N VAL A 117 -5.91 -3.64 -12.85
CA VAL A 117 -7.11 -3.09 -13.52
C VAL A 117 -7.41 -3.83 -14.82
N SER A 118 -6.37 -4.09 -15.64
CA SER A 118 -6.58 -4.78 -16.91
C SER A 118 -7.05 -6.23 -16.74
N THR A 119 -6.60 -6.93 -15.72
CA THR A 119 -7.06 -8.29 -15.40
C THR A 119 -8.57 -8.32 -15.10
N TYR A 120 -9.04 -7.39 -14.26
CA TYR A 120 -10.45 -7.32 -13.88
C TYR A 120 -11.36 -6.82 -15.01
N VAL A 121 -10.90 -5.89 -15.85
CA VAL A 121 -11.68 -5.42 -17.03
C VAL A 121 -11.80 -6.53 -18.08
N LYS A 122 -10.76 -7.33 -18.30
CA LYS A 122 -10.80 -8.47 -19.23
C LYS A 122 -11.78 -9.58 -18.83
N PHE A 123 -12.26 -9.60 -17.60
CA PHE A 123 -13.36 -10.49 -17.20
C PHE A 123 -14.62 -10.26 -18.05
N TRP A 124 -14.93 -9.02 -18.43
CA TRP A 124 -16.07 -8.68 -19.30
C TRP A 124 -15.66 -8.47 -20.75
N PHE A 125 -14.46 -7.97 -20.98
CA PHE A 125 -13.94 -7.57 -22.29
C PHE A 125 -12.62 -8.30 -22.61
N PRO A 126 -12.63 -9.62 -22.81
CA PRO A 126 -11.40 -10.41 -22.97
C PRO A 126 -10.58 -10.03 -24.20
N SER A 127 -11.24 -9.49 -25.26
CA SER A 127 -10.60 -9.06 -26.51
C SER A 127 -9.91 -7.71 -26.42
N TRP A 128 -10.18 -6.92 -25.38
CA TRP A 128 -9.56 -5.60 -25.25
C TRP A 128 -8.06 -5.70 -24.98
N LYS A 129 -7.30 -4.87 -25.69
CA LYS A 129 -5.84 -4.81 -25.48
C LYS A 129 -5.52 -4.21 -24.11
N THR A 130 -4.62 -4.86 -23.38
CA THR A 130 -4.21 -4.47 -22.02
C THR A 130 -3.82 -3.00 -21.93
N TRP A 131 -2.99 -2.51 -22.88
CA TRP A 131 -2.49 -1.13 -22.87
C TRP A 131 -3.61 -0.09 -23.04
N ILE A 132 -4.68 -0.39 -23.80
CA ILE A 132 -5.83 0.53 -23.99
C ILE A 132 -6.57 0.71 -22.66
N ILE A 133 -6.81 -0.40 -21.95
CA ILE A 133 -7.47 -0.38 -20.63
C ILE A 133 -6.64 0.45 -19.66
N GLN A 134 -5.33 0.20 -19.62
CA GLN A 134 -4.42 0.88 -18.72
C GLN A 134 -4.33 2.39 -18.98
N ILE A 135 -4.20 2.81 -20.24
CA ILE A 135 -4.17 4.23 -20.59
C ILE A 135 -5.48 4.93 -20.21
N LEU A 136 -6.63 4.30 -20.52
CA LEU A 136 -7.95 4.87 -20.22
C LEU A 136 -8.13 5.10 -18.71
N PHE A 137 -7.85 4.08 -17.89
CA PHE A 137 -7.98 4.20 -16.43
C PHE A 137 -7.01 5.22 -15.84
N LEU A 138 -5.75 5.17 -16.28
CA LEU A 138 -4.75 6.13 -15.81
C LEU A 138 -5.14 7.57 -16.16
N PHE A 139 -5.63 7.81 -17.37
CA PHE A 139 -6.10 9.13 -17.81
C PHE A 139 -7.24 9.63 -16.93
N VAL A 140 -8.29 8.82 -16.74
CA VAL A 140 -9.47 9.21 -15.93
C VAL A 140 -9.07 9.53 -14.49
N LEU A 141 -8.28 8.66 -13.85
CA LEU A 141 -7.87 8.85 -12.46
C LEU A 141 -6.89 10.02 -12.30
N THR A 142 -6.02 10.25 -13.28
CA THR A 142 -5.16 11.44 -13.28
C THR A 142 -6.00 12.71 -13.38
N MET A 143 -7.02 12.76 -14.24
CA MET A 143 -7.93 13.91 -14.33
C MET A 143 -8.64 14.17 -13.00
N ILE A 144 -9.11 13.15 -12.29
CA ILE A 144 -9.71 13.29 -10.96
C ILE A 144 -8.73 13.96 -9.98
N ASN A 145 -7.46 13.55 -10.01
CA ASN A 145 -6.43 14.11 -9.14
C ASN A 145 -6.06 15.57 -9.46
N LEU A 146 -6.32 16.03 -10.70
CA LEU A 146 -6.05 17.41 -11.12
C LEU A 146 -7.16 18.40 -10.77
N ILE A 147 -8.37 17.93 -10.47
CA ILE A 147 -9.54 18.81 -10.22
C ILE A 147 -9.39 19.53 -8.88
N ALA A 148 -9.35 18.83 -7.78
CA ALA A 148 -9.17 19.39 -6.43
C ALA A 148 -8.97 18.29 -5.38
N VAL A 149 -8.32 18.63 -4.27
CA VAL A 149 -8.13 17.74 -3.10
C VAL A 149 -9.46 17.21 -2.55
N ARG A 150 -10.49 18.04 -2.51
CA ARG A 150 -11.82 17.64 -2.05
C ARG A 150 -12.46 16.58 -2.95
N VAL A 151 -12.30 16.71 -4.27
CA VAL A 151 -12.83 15.73 -5.25
C VAL A 151 -12.13 14.38 -5.07
N PHE A 152 -10.80 14.38 -4.89
CA PHE A 152 -10.06 13.18 -4.53
C PHE A 152 -10.63 12.55 -3.25
N GLY A 153 -10.79 13.33 -2.17
CA GLY A 153 -11.29 12.83 -0.88
C GLY A 153 -12.70 12.22 -0.96
N GLU A 154 -13.64 12.85 -1.69
CA GLU A 154 -14.99 12.30 -1.88
C GLU A 154 -14.98 11.06 -2.76
N THR A 155 -14.17 11.01 -3.83
CA THR A 155 -14.04 9.83 -4.69
C THR A 155 -13.50 8.65 -3.88
N GLU A 156 -12.44 8.87 -3.10
CA GLU A 156 -11.82 7.84 -2.28
C GLU A 156 -12.75 7.36 -1.16
N TYR A 157 -13.56 8.26 -0.58
CA TYR A 157 -14.59 7.90 0.38
C TYR A 157 -15.59 6.87 -0.19
N TRP A 158 -16.13 7.13 -1.39
CA TRP A 158 -17.09 6.22 -2.01
C TRP A 158 -16.46 4.90 -2.45
N PHE A 159 -15.27 4.95 -3.03
CA PHE A 159 -14.53 3.74 -3.37
C PHE A 159 -14.24 2.88 -2.13
N ALA A 160 -13.80 3.50 -1.03
CA ALA A 160 -13.56 2.77 0.21
C ALA A 160 -14.84 2.16 0.79
N MET A 161 -15.97 2.86 0.74
CA MET A 161 -17.26 2.34 1.18
C MET A 161 -17.68 1.12 0.37
N ILE A 162 -17.55 1.16 -0.95
CA ILE A 162 -17.89 0.03 -1.84
C ILE A 162 -17.08 -1.21 -1.45
N LYS A 163 -15.76 -1.09 -1.30
CA LYS A 163 -14.89 -2.23 -0.97
C LYS A 163 -15.12 -2.77 0.44
N ILE A 164 -15.40 -1.92 1.43
CA ILE A 164 -15.75 -2.34 2.80
C ILE A 164 -17.05 -3.14 2.79
N ILE A 165 -18.10 -2.60 2.17
CA ILE A 165 -19.40 -3.27 2.06
C ILE A 165 -19.24 -4.63 1.38
N ALA A 166 -18.45 -4.71 0.32
CA ALA A 166 -18.26 -5.97 -0.41
C ALA A 166 -17.52 -7.03 0.40
N ILE A 167 -16.45 -6.66 1.12
CA ILE A 167 -15.72 -7.61 1.96
C ILE A 167 -16.60 -8.07 3.13
N VAL A 168 -17.34 -7.16 3.75
CA VAL A 168 -18.28 -7.51 4.83
C VAL A 168 -19.40 -8.42 4.28
N ALA A 169 -19.97 -8.09 3.13
CA ALA A 169 -20.98 -8.94 2.48
C ALA A 169 -20.43 -10.33 2.15
N MET A 170 -19.19 -10.42 1.65
CA MET A 170 -18.52 -11.70 1.40
C MET A 170 -18.33 -12.50 2.70
N ILE A 171 -17.89 -11.86 3.78
CA ILE A 171 -17.74 -12.51 5.09
C ILE A 171 -19.09 -13.01 5.61
N VAL A 172 -20.13 -12.18 5.56
CA VAL A 172 -21.48 -12.54 6.01
C VAL A 172 -22.04 -13.70 5.16
N THR A 173 -21.91 -13.61 3.84
CA THR A 173 -22.32 -14.70 2.94
C THR A 173 -21.58 -15.99 3.26
N GLY A 174 -20.27 -15.91 3.45
CA GLY A 174 -19.46 -17.06 3.81
C GLY A 174 -19.84 -17.68 5.15
N LEU A 175 -20.14 -16.87 6.16
CA LEU A 175 -20.66 -17.35 7.45
C LEU A 175 -22.00 -18.09 7.26
N ILE A 176 -22.92 -17.53 6.47
CA ILE A 176 -24.20 -18.21 6.15
C ILE A 176 -23.94 -19.57 5.49
N LEU A 177 -23.04 -19.63 4.51
CA LEU A 177 -22.69 -20.89 3.83
C LEU A 177 -22.10 -21.92 4.82
N ILE A 178 -21.27 -21.49 5.75
CA ILE A 178 -20.66 -22.37 6.77
C ILE A 178 -21.72 -22.89 7.73
N PHE A 179 -22.58 -22.01 8.28
CA PHE A 179 -23.59 -22.40 9.26
C PHE A 179 -24.76 -23.20 8.67
N THR A 180 -25.04 -23.04 7.37
CA THR A 180 -26.05 -23.84 6.66
C THR A 180 -25.50 -25.18 6.15
N GLY A 181 -24.21 -25.45 6.37
CA GLY A 181 -23.59 -26.68 5.86
C GLY A 181 -23.60 -26.79 4.35
N PHE A 182 -23.37 -25.67 3.65
CA PHE A 182 -23.36 -25.61 2.19
C PHE A 182 -22.39 -26.63 1.61
N LYS A 183 -22.89 -27.48 0.72
CA LYS A 183 -22.06 -28.44 -0.02
C LYS A 183 -21.42 -27.73 -1.20
N ALA A 184 -20.13 -27.45 -1.08
CA ALA A 184 -19.38 -26.89 -2.20
C ALA A 184 -19.37 -27.87 -3.38
N PRO A 185 -19.46 -27.38 -4.64
CA PRO A 185 -19.23 -28.24 -5.80
C PRO A 185 -17.89 -28.97 -5.68
N ALA A 186 -17.79 -30.15 -6.26
CA ALA A 186 -16.53 -30.95 -6.26
C ALA A 186 -15.30 -30.16 -6.75
N SER A 187 -15.53 -29.14 -7.60
CA SER A 187 -14.53 -28.18 -8.05
C SER A 187 -13.93 -27.31 -6.92
N GLY A 188 -14.65 -27.14 -5.79
CA GLY A 188 -14.17 -26.40 -4.63
C GLY A 188 -13.22 -27.19 -3.71
N GLY A 189 -13.11 -28.50 -3.92
CA GLY A 189 -12.20 -29.37 -3.19
C GLY A 189 -12.58 -29.69 -1.75
N HIS A 190 -13.72 -29.15 -1.24
CA HIS A 190 -14.34 -29.51 0.04
C HIS A 190 -15.72 -30.09 -0.18
N THR A 191 -16.12 -31.04 0.67
CA THR A 191 -17.48 -31.61 0.62
C THR A 191 -18.50 -30.70 1.25
N VAL A 192 -18.13 -30.00 2.34
CA VAL A 192 -18.99 -29.08 3.10
C VAL A 192 -18.16 -27.86 3.54
N ALA A 193 -18.75 -26.67 3.44
CA ALA A 193 -18.15 -25.45 3.98
C ALA A 193 -18.08 -25.52 5.51
N SER A 194 -16.89 -25.37 6.08
CA SER A 194 -16.65 -25.49 7.53
C SER A 194 -15.36 -24.83 7.95
N PHE A 195 -15.32 -24.26 9.15
CA PHE A 195 -14.07 -23.76 9.76
C PHE A 195 -13.02 -24.86 9.95
N SER A 196 -13.46 -26.12 10.14
CA SER A 196 -12.53 -27.25 10.24
C SER A 196 -11.66 -27.41 8.99
N ASN A 197 -12.11 -26.98 7.83
CA ASN A 197 -11.36 -27.05 6.57
C ASN A 197 -10.06 -26.24 6.61
N VAL A 198 -10.00 -25.22 7.46
CA VAL A 198 -8.79 -24.39 7.66
C VAL A 198 -7.82 -25.03 8.64
N PHE A 199 -8.34 -25.68 9.70
CA PHE A 199 -7.54 -26.07 10.86
C PHE A 199 -7.27 -27.57 10.99
N SER A 200 -8.10 -28.46 10.41
CA SER A 200 -8.02 -29.92 10.59
C SER A 200 -6.71 -30.54 10.09
N ASN A 201 -6.10 -29.96 9.04
CA ASN A 201 -4.81 -30.39 8.48
C ASN A 201 -3.82 -29.24 8.44
N PHE A 202 -3.80 -28.42 9.48
CA PHE A 202 -2.93 -27.25 9.56
C PHE A 202 -1.46 -27.67 9.58
N SER A 203 -0.69 -27.14 8.65
CA SER A 203 0.78 -27.19 8.63
C SER A 203 1.33 -25.78 8.58
N LEU A 204 2.38 -25.51 9.37
CA LEU A 204 3.05 -24.22 9.33
C LEU A 204 3.81 -24.02 8.00
N PHE A 205 4.36 -25.09 7.48
CA PHE A 205 5.18 -25.09 6.25
C PHE A 205 4.70 -26.15 5.24
N PRO A 206 3.46 -26.03 4.69
CA PRO A 206 2.91 -27.07 3.83
C PRO A 206 3.73 -27.31 2.56
N ASN A 207 4.42 -26.30 2.06
CA ASN A 207 5.30 -26.34 0.89
C ASN A 207 6.79 -26.10 1.27
N GLY A 208 7.15 -26.23 2.55
CA GLY A 208 8.49 -25.99 3.06
C GLY A 208 8.72 -24.57 3.57
N ALA A 209 9.71 -24.42 4.46
CA ALA A 209 9.98 -23.16 5.15
C ALA A 209 10.43 -22.03 4.19
N SER A 210 11.26 -22.34 3.18
CA SER A 210 11.69 -21.33 2.21
C SER A 210 10.51 -20.75 1.42
N VAL A 211 9.54 -21.59 1.03
CA VAL A 211 8.34 -21.16 0.30
C VAL A 211 7.42 -20.33 1.22
N PHE A 212 7.34 -20.66 2.51
CA PHE A 212 6.58 -19.88 3.49
C PHE A 212 7.14 -18.44 3.62
N PHE A 213 8.45 -18.31 3.86
CA PHE A 213 9.07 -16.97 3.93
C PHE A 213 8.99 -16.22 2.62
N ALA A 214 8.91 -16.93 1.54
CA ALA A 214 8.73 -16.43 0.20
C ALA A 214 7.36 -15.79 -0.07
N ALA A 215 6.38 -15.96 0.79
CA ALA A 215 5.10 -15.26 0.69
C ALA A 215 5.13 -13.85 1.33
N PHE A 216 6.09 -13.58 2.22
CA PHE A 216 6.14 -12.31 2.96
C PHE A 216 6.17 -11.05 2.08
N PRO A 217 6.94 -10.98 0.98
CA PRO A 217 6.96 -9.79 0.13
C PRO A 217 5.61 -9.45 -0.51
N MET A 218 4.84 -10.47 -0.94
CA MET A 218 3.50 -10.26 -1.51
C MET A 218 2.50 -9.84 -0.44
N VAL A 219 2.55 -10.45 0.75
CA VAL A 219 1.71 -10.03 1.88
C VAL A 219 2.15 -8.64 2.39
N PHE A 220 3.45 -8.34 2.39
CA PHE A 220 3.95 -6.99 2.66
C PHE A 220 3.35 -5.96 1.69
N PHE A 221 3.33 -6.29 0.39
CA PHE A 221 2.69 -5.44 -0.61
C PHE A 221 1.20 -5.18 -0.30
N ALA A 222 0.48 -6.18 0.23
CA ALA A 222 -0.92 -6.01 0.64
C ALA A 222 -1.13 -5.03 1.81
N PHE A 223 -0.09 -4.68 2.55
CA PHE A 223 -0.12 -3.69 3.62
C PHE A 223 0.36 -2.29 3.19
N GLN A 224 0.97 -2.14 2.01
CA GLN A 224 1.36 -0.83 1.49
C GLN A 224 0.14 0.07 1.29
N GLY A 225 0.35 1.37 1.49
CA GLY A 225 -0.72 2.37 1.46
C GLY A 225 -1.30 2.71 2.84
N MET A 226 -0.98 1.96 3.91
CA MET A 226 -1.39 2.35 5.28
C MET A 226 -0.82 3.70 5.68
N GLU A 227 0.37 4.01 5.23
CA GLU A 227 1.09 5.26 5.47
C GLU A 227 0.52 6.45 4.69
N PHE A 228 -0.42 6.26 3.77
CA PHE A 228 -1.09 7.36 3.06
C PHE A 228 -1.80 8.32 4.01
N VAL A 229 -2.22 7.84 5.19
CA VAL A 229 -2.66 8.71 6.30
C VAL A 229 -1.59 9.73 6.66
N GLY A 230 -0.33 9.34 6.64
CA GLY A 230 0.79 10.24 6.91
C GLY A 230 0.96 11.33 5.85
N ILE A 231 0.73 10.98 4.57
CA ILE A 231 0.82 11.95 3.46
C ILE A 231 -0.36 12.94 3.47
N THR A 232 -1.53 12.47 3.88
CA THR A 232 -2.74 13.32 3.96
C THR A 232 -2.78 14.21 5.20
N THR A 233 -1.88 14.04 6.16
CA THR A 233 -1.92 14.74 7.45
C THR A 233 -1.85 16.25 7.30
N ALA A 234 -0.98 16.77 6.44
CA ALA A 234 -0.83 18.21 6.22
C ALA A 234 -2.06 18.84 5.53
N GLU A 235 -2.82 18.06 4.76
CA GLU A 235 -4.05 18.50 4.09
C GLU A 235 -5.32 18.19 4.92
N THR A 236 -5.16 17.71 6.18
CA THR A 236 -6.24 17.29 7.07
C THR A 236 -6.67 18.41 8.01
N GLU A 237 -7.98 18.60 8.19
CA GLU A 237 -8.53 19.42 9.24
C GLU A 237 -8.29 18.75 10.61
N ASN A 238 -7.78 19.50 11.60
CA ASN A 238 -7.51 19.00 12.97
C ASN A 238 -6.70 17.68 13.04
N PRO A 239 -5.49 17.61 12.47
CA PRO A 239 -4.75 16.37 12.30
C PRO A 239 -4.45 15.63 13.63
N ARG A 240 -4.21 16.36 14.73
CA ARG A 240 -3.94 15.77 16.05
C ARG A 240 -5.14 15.00 16.63
N GLU A 241 -6.35 15.33 16.22
CA GLU A 241 -7.56 14.59 16.62
C GLU A 241 -7.81 13.38 15.70
N VAL A 242 -7.62 13.59 14.39
CA VAL A 242 -7.98 12.61 13.36
C VAL A 242 -6.97 11.47 13.26
N LEU A 243 -5.67 11.79 13.29
CA LEU A 243 -4.57 10.85 13.08
C LEU A 243 -4.56 9.68 14.10
N PRO A 244 -4.69 9.89 15.42
CA PRO A 244 -4.74 8.79 16.39
C PRO A 244 -5.90 7.83 16.13
N LYS A 245 -7.07 8.35 15.78
CA LYS A 245 -8.26 7.53 15.48
C LYS A 245 -8.07 6.71 14.22
N ALA A 246 -7.52 7.31 13.17
CA ALA A 246 -7.23 6.62 11.91
C ALA A 246 -6.24 5.46 12.12
N ILE A 247 -5.16 5.69 12.86
CA ILE A 247 -4.14 4.66 13.13
C ILE A 247 -4.68 3.55 14.02
N ASN A 248 -5.43 3.87 15.08
CA ASN A 248 -5.95 2.84 15.99
C ASN A 248 -6.96 1.90 15.31
N THR A 249 -7.67 2.35 14.27
CA THR A 249 -8.59 1.49 13.51
C THR A 249 -7.88 0.46 12.61
N ILE A 250 -6.56 0.58 12.43
CA ILE A 250 -5.77 -0.36 11.62
C ILE A 250 -5.89 -1.79 12.14
N ILE A 251 -5.86 -1.99 13.48
CA ILE A 251 -5.99 -3.33 14.09
C ILE A 251 -7.30 -4.00 13.69
N ILE A 252 -8.42 -3.31 13.85
CA ILE A 252 -9.75 -3.84 13.51
C ILE A 252 -9.81 -4.22 12.03
N ARG A 253 -9.20 -3.40 11.19
CA ARG A 253 -9.10 -3.61 9.75
C ARG A 253 -8.33 -4.89 9.43
N ILE A 254 -7.17 -5.09 10.06
CA ILE A 254 -6.36 -6.30 9.88
C ILE A 254 -7.17 -7.54 10.29
N LEU A 255 -7.80 -7.50 11.45
CA LEU A 255 -8.56 -8.63 11.95
C LEU A 255 -9.74 -9.01 11.04
N ILE A 256 -10.51 -8.04 10.57
CA ILE A 256 -11.73 -8.30 9.79
C ILE A 256 -11.38 -8.54 8.31
N PHE A 257 -10.68 -7.60 7.67
CA PHE A 257 -10.55 -7.59 6.21
C PHE A 257 -9.43 -8.51 5.70
N TYR A 258 -8.41 -8.78 6.50
CA TYR A 258 -7.33 -9.69 6.12
C TYR A 258 -7.56 -11.08 6.73
N LEU A 259 -7.51 -11.22 8.04
CA LEU A 259 -7.64 -12.53 8.68
C LEU A 259 -9.05 -13.11 8.51
N GLY A 260 -10.09 -12.32 8.79
CA GLY A 260 -11.48 -12.76 8.67
C GLY A 260 -11.81 -13.21 7.25
N ALA A 261 -11.43 -12.42 6.24
CA ALA A 261 -11.67 -12.78 4.84
C ALA A 261 -10.93 -14.07 4.45
N MET A 262 -9.66 -14.24 4.82
CA MET A 262 -8.88 -15.44 4.52
C MET A 262 -9.45 -16.70 5.19
N ILE A 263 -9.88 -16.60 6.46
CA ILE A 263 -10.54 -17.70 7.15
C ILE A 263 -11.79 -18.13 6.40
N ILE A 264 -12.66 -17.18 6.02
CA ILE A 264 -13.92 -17.48 5.30
C ILE A 264 -13.63 -18.11 3.94
N ILE A 265 -12.72 -17.55 3.15
CA ILE A 265 -12.36 -18.07 1.83
C ILE A 265 -11.89 -19.52 1.93
N MET A 266 -10.95 -19.82 2.81
CA MET A 266 -10.39 -21.17 2.95
C MET A 266 -11.33 -22.15 3.67
N SER A 267 -12.35 -21.64 4.39
CA SER A 267 -13.43 -22.48 4.93
C SER A 267 -14.38 -23.01 3.84
N ILE A 268 -14.46 -22.31 2.70
CA ILE A 268 -15.36 -22.65 1.58
C ILE A 268 -14.58 -23.33 0.47
N ILE A 269 -13.39 -22.83 0.12
CA ILE A 269 -12.55 -23.34 -0.97
C ILE A 269 -11.29 -23.97 -0.39
N ASN A 270 -11.00 -25.20 -0.82
CA ASN A 270 -9.72 -25.83 -0.49
C ASN A 270 -8.57 -25.00 -1.06
N TRP A 271 -7.58 -24.72 -0.21
CA TRP A 271 -6.44 -23.91 -0.63
C TRP A 271 -5.64 -24.53 -1.79
N HIS A 272 -5.65 -25.86 -1.97
CA HIS A 272 -5.09 -26.54 -3.14
C HIS A 272 -5.80 -26.19 -4.45
N VAL A 273 -7.10 -25.86 -4.40
CA VAL A 273 -7.84 -25.37 -5.57
C VAL A 273 -7.40 -23.95 -5.93
N ILE A 274 -7.26 -23.09 -4.93
CA ILE A 274 -6.74 -21.72 -5.11
C ILE A 274 -5.32 -21.78 -5.71
N ALA A 275 -4.48 -22.70 -5.23
CA ALA A 275 -3.10 -22.89 -5.70
C ALA A 275 -2.99 -23.30 -7.18
N LYS A 276 -4.05 -23.86 -7.80
CA LYS A 276 -4.05 -24.18 -9.23
C LYS A 276 -4.18 -22.97 -10.14
N THR A 277 -4.80 -21.88 -9.63
CA THR A 277 -5.04 -20.64 -10.37
C THR A 277 -4.66 -19.42 -9.50
N PRO A 278 -3.39 -19.30 -9.09
CA PRO A 278 -2.95 -18.31 -8.09
C PRO A 278 -3.12 -16.86 -8.57
N GLU A 279 -3.21 -16.64 -9.89
CA GLU A 279 -3.45 -15.33 -10.51
C GLU A 279 -4.93 -14.92 -10.47
N SER A 280 -5.83 -15.80 -10.03
CA SER A 280 -7.26 -15.52 -9.88
C SER A 280 -7.55 -14.98 -8.48
N SER A 281 -8.49 -14.04 -8.38
CA SER A 281 -8.91 -13.52 -7.08
C SER A 281 -9.70 -14.57 -6.30
N PRO A 282 -9.24 -15.02 -5.11
CA PRO A 282 -10.00 -15.95 -4.29
C PRO A 282 -11.37 -15.42 -3.86
N PHE A 283 -11.50 -14.11 -3.77
CA PHE A 283 -12.77 -13.42 -3.46
C PHE A 283 -13.83 -13.67 -4.55
N VAL A 284 -13.43 -13.60 -5.82
CA VAL A 284 -14.34 -13.89 -6.96
C VAL A 284 -14.63 -15.38 -7.03
N MET A 285 -13.63 -16.23 -6.78
CA MET A 285 -13.78 -17.69 -6.82
C MET A 285 -14.83 -18.20 -5.84
N VAL A 286 -14.95 -17.65 -4.63
CA VAL A 286 -15.99 -18.05 -3.66
C VAL A 286 -17.38 -17.97 -4.28
N PHE A 287 -17.71 -16.89 -4.96
CA PHE A 287 -19.04 -16.69 -5.55
C PHE A 287 -19.24 -17.52 -6.82
N GLN A 288 -18.18 -17.72 -7.62
CA GLN A 288 -18.24 -18.59 -8.81
C GLN A 288 -18.55 -20.03 -8.43
N LEU A 289 -17.84 -20.56 -7.42
CA LEU A 289 -18.02 -21.93 -6.94
C LEU A 289 -19.34 -22.14 -6.18
N ALA A 290 -19.86 -21.10 -5.53
CA ALA A 290 -21.17 -21.12 -4.92
C ALA A 290 -22.32 -21.09 -5.96
N GLY A 291 -22.02 -21.03 -7.27
CA GLY A 291 -23.03 -21.02 -8.33
C GLY A 291 -23.67 -19.66 -8.60
N PHE A 292 -23.26 -18.63 -7.91
CA PHE A 292 -23.80 -17.26 -8.04
C PHE A 292 -23.08 -16.49 -9.15
N LYS A 293 -23.33 -16.81 -10.42
CA LYS A 293 -22.68 -16.13 -11.57
C LYS A 293 -22.86 -14.61 -11.56
N ALA A 294 -24.07 -14.14 -11.24
CA ALA A 294 -24.35 -12.71 -11.11
C ALA A 294 -23.53 -12.06 -9.98
N ALA A 295 -23.41 -12.73 -8.83
CA ALA A 295 -22.60 -12.25 -7.72
C ALA A 295 -21.11 -12.20 -8.06
N ALA A 296 -20.59 -13.17 -8.83
CA ALA A 296 -19.21 -13.14 -9.31
C ALA A 296 -18.93 -11.90 -10.17
N THR A 297 -19.86 -11.52 -11.05
CA THR A 297 -19.78 -10.29 -11.85
C THR A 297 -19.78 -9.04 -10.96
N ILE A 298 -20.67 -8.97 -9.95
CA ILE A 298 -20.75 -7.86 -9.00
C ILE A 298 -19.46 -7.76 -8.20
N ILE A 299 -18.95 -8.88 -7.68
CA ILE A 299 -17.72 -8.89 -6.91
C ILE A 299 -16.52 -8.50 -7.77
N ASN A 300 -16.43 -8.97 -9.02
CA ASN A 300 -15.39 -8.54 -9.94
C ASN A 300 -15.43 -7.01 -10.17
N PHE A 301 -16.62 -6.42 -10.31
CA PHE A 301 -16.80 -4.98 -10.41
C PHE A 301 -16.32 -4.26 -9.13
N VAL A 302 -16.66 -4.78 -7.96
CA VAL A 302 -16.22 -4.22 -6.69
C VAL A 302 -14.71 -4.30 -6.53
N VAL A 303 -14.10 -5.43 -6.92
CA VAL A 303 -12.64 -5.57 -6.90
C VAL A 303 -12.00 -4.60 -7.88
N LEU A 304 -12.55 -4.44 -9.09
CA LEU A 304 -12.08 -3.43 -10.04
C LEU A 304 -12.12 -2.01 -9.45
N THR A 305 -13.24 -1.63 -8.80
CA THR A 305 -13.33 -0.31 -8.15
C THR A 305 -12.34 -0.17 -7.00
N SER A 306 -12.05 -1.25 -6.28
CA SER A 306 -11.05 -1.27 -5.21
C SER A 306 -9.64 -1.02 -5.73
N VAL A 307 -9.28 -1.68 -6.82
CA VAL A 307 -8.00 -1.51 -7.50
C VAL A 307 -7.87 -0.10 -8.09
N ALA A 308 -8.95 0.41 -8.72
CA ALA A 308 -8.99 1.77 -9.24
C ALA A 308 -8.80 2.82 -8.12
N SER A 309 -9.39 2.60 -6.94
CA SER A 309 -9.20 3.44 -5.76
C SER A 309 -7.75 3.39 -5.26
N ALA A 310 -7.14 2.21 -5.17
CA ALA A 310 -5.74 2.09 -4.75
C ALA A 310 -4.79 2.78 -5.75
N LEU A 311 -5.05 2.65 -7.07
CA LEU A 311 -4.35 3.39 -8.11
C LEU A 311 -4.53 4.91 -7.96
N ASN A 312 -5.75 5.37 -7.70
CA ASN A 312 -6.05 6.77 -7.46
C ASN A 312 -5.27 7.35 -6.28
N SER A 313 -5.25 6.63 -5.15
CA SER A 313 -4.48 6.99 -3.96
C SER A 313 -2.97 6.95 -4.20
N ALA A 314 -2.47 6.00 -5.00
CA ALA A 314 -1.06 5.92 -5.36
C ALA A 314 -0.63 7.11 -6.24
N ILE A 315 -1.43 7.50 -7.24
CA ILE A 315 -1.19 8.69 -8.09
C ILE A 315 -1.20 9.96 -7.21
N TYR A 316 -2.19 10.09 -6.33
CA TYR A 316 -2.29 11.19 -5.38
C TYR A 316 -1.02 11.32 -4.54
N SER A 317 -0.63 10.23 -3.88
CA SER A 317 0.51 10.20 -2.98
C SER A 317 1.83 10.42 -3.70
N ALA A 318 2.04 9.78 -4.86
CA ALA A 318 3.26 9.90 -5.64
C ALA A 318 3.43 11.32 -6.22
N GLY A 319 2.35 11.95 -6.69
CA GLY A 319 2.41 13.32 -7.19
C GLY A 319 2.79 14.33 -6.11
N ARG A 320 2.23 14.20 -4.90
CA ARG A 320 2.55 15.09 -3.77
C ARG A 320 3.93 14.85 -3.21
N HIS A 321 4.33 13.60 -3.13
CA HIS A 321 5.68 13.29 -2.68
C HIS A 321 6.75 13.79 -3.67
N PHE A 322 6.48 13.71 -4.99
CA PHE A 322 7.38 14.27 -6.00
C PHE A 322 7.43 15.82 -5.92
N TYR A 323 6.30 16.46 -5.67
CA TYR A 323 6.25 17.90 -5.41
C TYR A 323 7.17 18.27 -4.25
N GLN A 324 7.12 17.54 -3.14
CA GLN A 324 8.00 17.79 -2.00
C GLN A 324 9.48 17.57 -2.34
N LEU A 325 9.82 16.51 -3.08
CA LEU A 325 11.20 16.31 -3.57
C LEU A 325 11.67 17.48 -4.45
N ALA A 326 10.74 18.09 -5.20
CA ALA A 326 11.04 19.25 -6.02
C ALA A 326 11.30 20.49 -5.14
N GLU A 327 10.52 20.71 -4.09
CA GLU A 327 10.72 21.79 -3.12
C GLU A 327 12.11 21.75 -2.46
N GLU A 328 12.59 20.55 -2.16
CA GLU A 328 13.88 20.31 -1.50
C GLU A 328 15.09 20.30 -2.47
N SER A 329 14.86 20.45 -3.79
CA SER A 329 15.90 20.26 -4.82
C SER A 329 16.33 21.55 -5.49
N ASP A 330 17.60 21.87 -5.53
CA ASP A 330 18.16 23.04 -6.28
C ASP A 330 18.25 22.81 -7.80
N SER A 331 17.82 21.66 -8.31
CA SER A 331 17.89 21.34 -9.74
C SER A 331 16.93 22.20 -10.57
N LYS A 332 17.42 22.80 -11.66
CA LYS A 332 16.60 23.55 -12.61
C LYS A 332 15.43 22.73 -13.17
N PHE A 333 15.62 21.44 -13.37
CA PHE A 333 14.56 20.52 -13.78
C PHE A 333 13.45 20.42 -12.73
N MET A 334 13.82 20.25 -11.46
CA MET A 334 12.88 20.08 -10.34
C MET A 334 12.09 21.35 -10.03
N ILE A 335 12.67 22.53 -10.23
CA ILE A 335 12.00 23.83 -10.00
C ILE A 335 10.66 23.94 -10.76
N ASN A 336 10.58 23.36 -11.97
CA ASN A 336 9.36 23.38 -12.76
C ASN A 336 8.17 22.65 -12.10
N PHE A 337 8.42 21.78 -11.13
CA PHE A 337 7.40 20.98 -10.43
C PHE A 337 6.98 21.53 -9.08
N ARG A 338 7.51 22.68 -8.67
CA ARG A 338 7.14 23.40 -7.42
C ARG A 338 5.85 24.20 -7.54
N GLU A 339 5.26 24.28 -8.71
CA GLU A 339 4.08 25.08 -8.99
C GLU A 339 2.82 24.39 -8.48
N ILE A 340 2.05 25.11 -7.65
CA ILE A 340 0.69 24.73 -7.27
C ILE A 340 -0.29 25.38 -8.22
N SER A 341 -1.19 24.60 -8.79
CA SER A 341 -2.24 25.08 -9.71
C SER A 341 -3.30 25.92 -8.97
N SER A 342 -4.12 26.63 -9.73
CA SER A 342 -5.27 27.39 -9.18
C SER A 342 -6.26 26.51 -8.37
N ASN A 343 -6.25 25.21 -8.58
CA ASN A 343 -7.05 24.24 -7.86
C ASN A 343 -6.40 23.76 -6.54
N GLY A 344 -5.23 24.30 -6.18
CA GLY A 344 -4.50 23.91 -4.96
C GLY A 344 -3.82 22.54 -5.03
N VAL A 345 -3.51 22.05 -6.24
CA VAL A 345 -2.85 20.75 -6.46
C VAL A 345 -1.55 20.91 -7.26
N PRO A 346 -0.51 20.10 -7.03
CA PRO A 346 0.75 20.12 -7.76
C PRO A 346 0.61 19.43 -9.14
N ALA A 347 -0.11 20.07 -10.06
CA ALA A 347 -0.56 19.47 -11.31
C ALA A 347 0.59 18.93 -12.17
N LYS A 348 1.69 19.68 -12.31
CA LYS A 348 2.86 19.23 -13.09
C LYS A 348 3.50 17.97 -12.51
N ALA A 349 3.61 17.89 -11.20
CA ALA A 349 4.16 16.73 -10.50
C ALA A 349 3.27 15.48 -10.65
N ILE A 350 1.94 15.67 -10.55
CA ILE A 350 0.95 14.58 -10.77
C ILE A 350 1.04 14.06 -12.21
N ILE A 351 1.05 14.95 -13.22
CA ILE A 351 1.13 14.57 -14.64
C ILE A 351 2.45 13.83 -14.92
N PHE A 352 3.57 14.36 -14.44
CA PHE A 352 4.87 13.73 -14.62
C PHE A 352 4.91 12.31 -14.03
N THR A 353 4.40 12.16 -12.82
CA THR A 353 4.27 10.84 -12.16
C THR A 353 3.39 9.90 -12.97
N ALA A 354 2.23 10.35 -13.46
CA ALA A 354 1.32 9.55 -14.26
C ALA A 354 1.95 9.11 -15.60
N ILE A 355 2.74 9.99 -16.25
CA ILE A 355 3.48 9.63 -17.48
C ILE A 355 4.46 8.48 -17.19
N LEU A 356 5.16 8.49 -16.05
CA LEU A 356 6.08 7.41 -15.71
C LEU A 356 5.35 6.09 -15.40
N VAL A 357 4.13 6.14 -14.88
CA VAL A 357 3.31 4.94 -14.67
C VAL A 357 2.95 4.25 -15.99
N LEU A 358 2.97 4.96 -17.13
CA LEU A 358 2.82 4.37 -18.48
C LEU A 358 3.95 3.40 -18.88
N ILE A 359 4.98 3.25 -18.07
CA ILE A 359 5.98 2.18 -18.22
C ILE A 359 5.33 0.80 -17.95
N SER A 360 4.26 0.74 -17.14
CA SER A 360 3.55 -0.52 -16.83
C SER A 360 3.06 -1.27 -18.06
N PRO A 361 2.34 -0.67 -19.04
CA PRO A 361 1.98 -1.34 -20.29
C PRO A 361 3.18 -1.90 -21.06
N VAL A 362 4.32 -1.21 -21.02
CA VAL A 362 5.55 -1.67 -21.68
C VAL A 362 6.07 -2.93 -21.00
N ILE A 363 6.18 -2.92 -19.67
CA ILE A 363 6.61 -4.09 -18.89
C ILE A 363 5.69 -5.29 -19.16
N ASN A 364 4.36 -5.05 -19.16
CA ASN A 364 3.36 -6.10 -19.44
C ASN A 364 3.44 -6.66 -20.87
N SER A 365 4.08 -5.98 -21.81
CA SER A 365 4.24 -6.43 -23.20
C SER A 365 5.52 -7.23 -23.46
N ILE A 366 6.42 -7.35 -22.47
CA ILE A 366 7.69 -8.06 -22.59
C ILE A 366 7.48 -9.56 -22.37
N PRO A 367 7.63 -10.44 -23.40
CA PRO A 367 7.32 -11.87 -23.30
C PRO A 367 8.20 -12.63 -22.28
N GLN A 368 9.41 -12.14 -22.02
CA GLN A 368 10.38 -12.75 -21.10
C GLN A 368 9.99 -12.55 -19.63
N ILE A 369 9.07 -11.63 -19.33
CA ILE A 369 8.56 -11.39 -17.98
C ILE A 369 7.32 -12.26 -17.77
N THR A 370 7.49 -13.41 -17.14
CA THR A 370 6.41 -14.38 -16.88
C THR A 370 5.32 -13.85 -15.96
N SER A 371 5.68 -12.96 -15.01
CA SER A 371 4.74 -12.25 -14.13
C SER A 371 5.17 -10.80 -13.97
N ALA A 372 4.64 -9.91 -14.82
CA ALA A 372 4.88 -8.48 -14.71
C ALA A 372 4.39 -7.93 -13.36
N PHE A 373 3.23 -8.39 -12.87
CA PHE A 373 2.70 -8.04 -11.56
C PHE A 373 3.66 -8.43 -10.43
N GLY A 374 4.19 -9.66 -10.46
CA GLY A 374 5.15 -10.15 -9.45
C GLY A 374 6.46 -9.36 -9.42
N LEU A 375 7.01 -9.02 -10.59
CA LEU A 375 8.21 -8.18 -10.68
C LEU A 375 7.96 -6.76 -10.14
N ILE A 376 6.88 -6.12 -10.57
CA ILE A 376 6.51 -4.75 -10.18
C ILE A 376 6.29 -4.67 -8.66
N THR A 377 5.54 -5.60 -8.09
CA THR A 377 5.27 -5.65 -6.64
C THR A 377 6.53 -5.94 -5.83
N SER A 378 7.45 -6.78 -6.35
CA SER A 378 8.73 -7.04 -5.70
C SER A 378 9.61 -5.80 -5.65
N ILE A 379 9.71 -5.03 -6.73
CA ILE A 379 10.49 -3.77 -6.75
C ILE A 379 9.90 -2.78 -5.77
N SER A 380 8.57 -2.59 -5.79
CA SER A 380 7.88 -1.73 -4.82
C SER A 380 8.21 -2.13 -3.39
N SER A 381 8.01 -3.41 -3.04
CA SER A 381 8.25 -3.92 -1.69
C SER A 381 9.69 -3.70 -1.22
N ASN A 382 10.69 -3.89 -2.09
CA ASN A 382 12.09 -3.61 -1.76
C ASN A 382 12.31 -2.14 -1.37
N MET A 383 11.78 -1.20 -2.16
CA MET A 383 11.93 0.23 -1.88
C MET A 383 11.25 0.62 -0.56
N TYR A 384 10.04 0.11 -0.31
CA TYR A 384 9.30 0.41 0.90
C TYR A 384 9.93 -0.16 2.17
N ILE A 385 10.44 -1.40 2.12
CA ILE A 385 11.08 -2.03 3.28
C ILE A 385 12.29 -1.20 3.75
N ILE A 386 13.10 -0.72 2.81
CA ILE A 386 14.25 0.14 3.11
C ILE A 386 13.78 1.43 3.78
N VAL A 387 12.78 2.09 3.21
CA VAL A 387 12.27 3.37 3.75
C VAL A 387 11.64 3.17 5.13
N TYR A 388 10.88 2.08 5.34
CA TYR A 388 10.27 1.81 6.65
C TYR A 388 11.31 1.49 7.73
N ALA A 389 12.37 0.76 7.38
CA ALA A 389 13.49 0.55 8.30
C ALA A 389 14.16 1.88 8.69
N MET A 390 14.41 2.77 7.71
CA MET A 390 14.95 4.10 7.96
C MET A 390 13.99 4.97 8.78
N THR A 391 12.68 4.87 8.56
CA THR A 391 11.66 5.58 9.32
C THR A 391 11.65 5.13 10.79
N MET A 392 11.77 3.84 11.06
CA MET A 392 11.86 3.32 12.43
C MET A 392 13.16 3.77 13.13
N TYR A 393 14.25 3.89 12.38
CA TYR A 393 15.49 4.47 12.91
C TYR A 393 15.32 5.97 13.21
N ALA A 394 14.69 6.73 12.32
CA ALA A 394 14.37 8.14 12.53
C ALA A 394 13.46 8.35 13.75
N HIS A 395 12.46 7.46 13.95
CA HIS A 395 11.59 7.49 15.13
C HIS A 395 12.37 7.31 16.44
N ARG A 396 13.39 6.45 16.47
CA ARG A 396 14.26 6.31 17.65
C ARG A 396 15.02 7.61 17.94
N LYS A 397 15.55 8.26 16.91
CA LYS A 397 16.23 9.57 17.05
C LYS A 397 15.28 10.71 17.46
N PHE A 398 14.04 10.67 16.94
CA PHE A 398 12.99 11.59 17.38
C PHE A 398 12.72 11.48 18.89
N ARG A 399 12.66 10.27 19.44
CA ARG A 399 12.45 10.02 20.87
C ARG A 399 13.57 10.57 21.76
N GLU A 400 14.78 10.70 21.23
CA GLU A 400 15.95 11.29 21.90
C GLU A 400 16.00 12.81 21.73
N SER A 401 15.13 13.41 20.93
CA SER A 401 15.13 14.84 20.60
C SER A 401 14.23 15.66 21.53
N THR A 402 14.44 16.97 21.53
CA THR A 402 13.59 17.96 22.25
C THR A 402 12.18 18.11 21.66
N ASN A 403 11.95 17.57 20.45
CA ASN A 403 10.64 17.61 19.79
C ASN A 403 9.69 16.50 20.25
N PHE A 404 10.18 15.55 21.07
CA PHE A 404 9.36 14.47 21.60
C PHE A 404 8.29 15.00 22.55
N MET A 405 7.07 14.53 22.39
CA MET A 405 5.90 14.91 23.19
C MET A 405 5.45 13.74 24.08
N PRO A 406 5.85 13.69 25.37
CA PRO A 406 5.55 12.55 26.24
C PRO A 406 4.05 12.34 26.50
N ASP A 407 3.25 13.42 26.48
CA ASP A 407 1.81 13.41 26.70
C ASP A 407 1.00 13.28 25.38
N GLY A 408 1.69 13.01 24.25
CA GLY A 408 1.08 12.92 22.93
C GLY A 408 0.60 11.52 22.58
N PHE A 409 0.44 11.29 21.27
CA PHE A 409 0.13 9.98 20.72
C PHE A 409 1.39 9.12 20.66
N LEU A 410 1.48 8.07 21.46
CA LEU A 410 2.72 7.32 21.66
C LEU A 410 2.68 5.90 21.05
N MET A 411 3.83 5.43 20.59
CA MET A 411 4.07 4.03 20.25
C MET A 411 4.12 3.18 21.54
N PRO A 412 3.24 2.17 21.72
CA PRO A 412 3.22 1.38 22.93
C PRO A 412 4.48 0.51 23.03
N GLY A 413 5.02 0.40 24.26
CA GLY A 413 6.18 -0.46 24.53
C GLY A 413 7.43 -0.07 23.72
N TYR A 414 7.62 1.21 23.38
CA TYR A 414 8.66 1.75 22.52
C TYR A 414 10.05 1.10 22.69
N LYS A 415 10.49 0.89 23.94
CA LYS A 415 11.82 0.33 24.21
C LYS A 415 12.07 -1.01 23.52
N TRP A 416 11.03 -1.79 23.32
CA TRP A 416 11.07 -3.12 22.72
C TRP A 416 10.45 -3.14 21.32
N THR A 417 9.30 -2.50 21.14
CA THR A 417 8.55 -2.57 19.86
C THR A 417 9.26 -1.85 18.74
N SER A 418 9.92 -0.73 18.99
CA SER A 418 10.64 0.01 17.94
C SER A 418 11.86 -0.78 17.39
N PRO A 419 12.79 -1.30 18.21
CA PRO A 419 13.90 -2.11 17.69
C PRO A 419 13.44 -3.42 17.07
N LEU A 420 12.39 -4.07 17.62
CA LEU A 420 11.84 -5.29 17.02
C LEU A 420 11.21 -5.02 15.66
N THR A 421 10.51 -3.89 15.48
CA THR A 421 9.94 -3.49 14.19
C THR A 421 11.03 -3.20 13.15
N LEU A 422 12.10 -2.53 13.55
CA LEU A 422 13.26 -2.32 12.69
C LEU A 422 13.89 -3.64 12.26
N LEU A 423 14.19 -4.52 13.23
CA LEU A 423 14.76 -5.84 12.97
C LEU A 423 13.85 -6.69 12.05
N PHE A 424 12.55 -6.61 12.24
CA PHE A 424 11.57 -7.31 11.43
C PHE A 424 11.65 -6.87 9.96
N PHE A 425 11.69 -5.57 9.65
CA PHE A 425 11.84 -5.10 8.28
C PHE A 425 13.18 -5.55 7.65
N VAL A 426 14.26 -5.52 8.40
CA VAL A 426 15.55 -6.04 7.94
C VAL A 426 15.45 -7.55 7.65
N SER A 427 14.77 -8.31 8.50
CA SER A 427 14.56 -9.76 8.31
C SER A 427 13.69 -10.07 7.08
N ILE A 428 12.64 -9.28 6.83
CA ILE A 428 11.84 -9.42 5.59
C ILE A 428 12.72 -9.12 4.39
N TYR A 429 13.53 -8.06 4.43
CA TYR A 429 14.44 -7.75 3.33
C TYR A 429 15.39 -8.93 3.04
N ALA A 430 15.95 -9.53 4.08
CA ALA A 430 16.78 -10.73 3.95
C ALA A 430 16.01 -11.92 3.34
N SER A 431 14.70 -12.05 3.64
CA SER A 431 13.88 -13.16 3.10
C SER A 431 13.69 -13.09 1.58
N LEU A 432 13.83 -11.91 0.95
CA LEU A 432 13.74 -11.74 -0.50
C LEU A 432 14.78 -12.53 -1.28
N PHE A 433 15.90 -12.86 -0.65
CA PHE A 433 16.98 -13.62 -1.28
C PHE A 433 16.70 -15.12 -1.38
N PHE A 434 15.70 -15.63 -0.65
CA PHE A 434 15.33 -17.05 -0.69
C PHE A 434 14.52 -17.44 -1.93
N GLN A 435 14.02 -16.46 -2.70
CA GLN A 435 13.26 -16.69 -3.94
C GLN A 435 14.03 -16.24 -5.18
N ALA A 436 14.04 -17.07 -6.22
CA ALA A 436 14.68 -16.72 -7.49
C ALA A 436 14.08 -15.45 -8.10
N ASP A 437 12.74 -15.34 -8.13
CA ASP A 437 12.02 -14.21 -8.76
C ASP A 437 12.21 -12.91 -7.99
N SER A 438 12.26 -12.94 -6.67
CA SER A 438 12.49 -11.75 -5.82
C SER A 438 13.96 -11.37 -5.71
N ARG A 439 14.87 -12.36 -5.86
CA ARG A 439 16.32 -12.18 -5.68
C ARG A 439 16.91 -11.15 -6.62
N VAL A 440 16.50 -11.15 -7.88
CA VAL A 440 16.96 -10.18 -8.89
C VAL A 440 16.57 -8.76 -8.48
N ALA A 441 15.31 -8.56 -8.08
CA ALA A 441 14.83 -7.28 -7.61
C ALA A 441 15.54 -6.84 -6.31
N ALA A 442 15.81 -7.79 -5.39
CA ALA A 442 16.51 -7.52 -4.13
C ALA A 442 17.97 -7.12 -4.37
N ILE A 443 18.69 -7.82 -5.25
CA ILE A 443 20.06 -7.44 -5.64
C ILE A 443 20.08 -6.07 -6.29
N GLY A 444 19.14 -5.80 -7.21
CA GLY A 444 19.00 -4.47 -7.84
C GLY A 444 18.76 -3.37 -6.80
N ALA A 445 17.93 -3.62 -5.79
CA ALA A 445 17.67 -2.69 -4.70
C ALA A 445 18.90 -2.45 -3.81
N ILE A 446 19.71 -3.48 -3.55
CA ILE A 446 21.00 -3.31 -2.82
C ILE A 446 21.95 -2.43 -3.65
N LEU A 447 22.14 -2.74 -4.92
CA LEU A 447 23.01 -1.95 -5.80
C LEU A 447 22.53 -0.50 -5.86
N PHE A 448 21.23 -0.28 -6.02
CA PHE A 448 20.63 1.05 -5.94
C PHE A 448 20.93 1.72 -4.59
N THR A 449 20.75 1.01 -3.48
CA THR A 449 21.00 1.55 -2.12
C THR A 449 22.47 1.93 -1.94
N ILE A 450 23.39 1.10 -2.39
CA ILE A 450 24.83 1.39 -2.28
C ILE A 450 25.21 2.59 -3.16
N VAL A 451 24.85 2.55 -4.45
CA VAL A 451 25.25 3.58 -5.40
C VAL A 451 24.55 4.91 -5.10
N PHE A 452 23.23 4.88 -5.03
CA PHE A 452 22.45 6.10 -4.84
C PHE A 452 22.54 6.63 -3.40
N GLY A 453 22.65 5.75 -2.40
CA GLY A 453 22.92 6.14 -1.02
C GLY A 453 24.27 6.82 -0.86
N TYR A 454 25.32 6.27 -1.51
CA TYR A 454 26.64 6.92 -1.53
C TYR A 454 26.60 8.30 -2.21
N LEU A 455 25.96 8.41 -3.38
CA LEU A 455 25.82 9.69 -4.08
C LEU A 455 25.01 10.71 -3.27
N SER A 456 23.97 10.28 -2.59
CA SER A 456 23.16 11.10 -1.69
C SER A 456 23.96 11.60 -0.52
N HIS A 457 24.72 10.73 0.12
CA HIS A 457 25.61 11.11 1.22
C HIS A 457 26.66 12.12 0.78
N ARG A 458 27.35 11.86 -0.34
CA ARG A 458 28.39 12.76 -0.88
C ARG A 458 27.83 14.14 -1.24
N LYS A 459 26.64 14.22 -1.85
CA LYS A 459 25.99 15.48 -2.21
C LYS A 459 25.78 16.41 -1.02
N PHE A 460 25.40 15.89 0.12
CA PHE A 460 25.11 16.67 1.33
C PHE A 460 26.30 16.83 2.27
N SER A 461 27.29 15.94 2.22
CA SER A 461 28.55 16.08 2.96
C SER A 461 29.39 17.25 2.42
N THR A 462 29.45 17.42 1.09
CA THR A 462 30.14 18.56 0.45
C THR A 462 29.45 19.90 0.68
N LYS A 463 28.13 19.96 0.83
CA LYS A 463 27.40 21.21 1.17
C LYS A 463 27.76 21.70 2.59
N ASN A 464 27.87 20.80 3.55
CA ASN A 464 28.23 21.15 4.93
C ASN A 464 29.71 21.61 5.06
N ALA A 465 30.61 21.19 4.15
CA ALA A 465 32.00 21.59 4.12
C ALA A 465 32.24 23.00 3.51
N VAL A 466 31.28 23.53 2.75
CA VAL A 466 31.37 24.86 2.11
C VAL A 466 30.72 25.96 2.98
N THR A 467 29.97 25.58 4.02
CA THR A 467 29.27 26.50 4.94
C THR A 467 30.01 26.68 6.28
N VAL A 468 31.20 26.14 6.44
CA VAL A 468 32.18 26.40 7.53
C VAL A 468 33.37 27.20 6.96
#